data_f878cbfdfaf42b42f89713cece165371
#
_entry.id   f878cbfdfaf42b42f89713cece165371
#
_cell.length_a   1.000
_cell.length_b   1.000
_cell.length_c   1.000
_cell.angle_alpha   90.00
_cell.angle_beta   90.00
_cell.angle_gamma   90.00
#
_symmetry.space_group_name_H-M   'P 1'
#
loop_
_entity.id
_entity.type
_entity.pdbx_description
1 polymer ?
#
loop_
_entity_poly.entity_id
_entity_poly.type
_entity_poly.pdbx_seq_one_letter_code
_entity_poly.pdbx_strand_id
1 'polypeptide(L)'
;MAKVINITNGTGTGELINDTYAVTATVTGYDNTSIDPSTLNVVAGTNSYTLTISATGTLTLHVTDDGTTTGNPIVGATFYRTDSAGTEYGTVITSDSNGDAVFNNVPFDSTNAPTIYYKQTASDGNHEFISTVQSTTMTASTSTIEIENPVGATRTITLTDTNYSNLPISSGTITLTN
;
A
#
# COMPACT_ATOMS: atom_id res chain seq x y z
N MET A 1 -25.27 -24.15 -13.53
CA MET A 1 -26.05 -22.89 -13.60
C MET A 1 -25.72 -22.08 -12.37
N ALA A 2 -25.40 -20.80 -12.52
CA ALA A 2 -25.10 -19.94 -11.36
C ALA A 2 -26.40 -19.67 -10.57
N LYS A 3 -26.32 -19.68 -9.24
CA LYS A 3 -27.41 -19.33 -8.32
C LYS A 3 -26.97 -18.12 -7.49
N VAL A 4 -27.82 -17.11 -7.43
CA VAL A 4 -27.58 -15.93 -6.57
C VAL A 4 -28.35 -16.13 -5.27
N ILE A 5 -27.69 -15.96 -4.13
CA ILE A 5 -28.28 -15.92 -2.80
C ILE A 5 -28.04 -14.53 -2.23
N ASN A 6 -29.10 -13.80 -1.97
CA ASN A 6 -29.01 -12.48 -1.34
C ASN A 6 -28.83 -12.66 0.17
N ILE A 7 -27.89 -11.92 0.73
CA ILE A 7 -27.60 -11.93 2.16
C ILE A 7 -28.28 -10.71 2.81
N THR A 8 -29.04 -10.93 3.85
CA THR A 8 -29.67 -9.91 4.67
C THR A 8 -29.37 -10.19 6.13
N ASN A 9 -28.82 -9.22 6.85
CA ASN A 9 -28.41 -9.38 8.26
C ASN A 9 -27.50 -10.61 8.47
N GLY A 10 -26.55 -10.82 7.56
CA GLY A 10 -25.58 -11.91 7.64
C GLY A 10 -26.11 -13.30 7.23
N THR A 11 -27.36 -13.42 6.81
CA THR A 11 -27.97 -14.71 6.46
C THR A 11 -28.61 -14.66 5.08
N GLY A 12 -28.46 -15.75 4.32
CA GLY A 12 -29.13 -15.98 3.06
C GLY A 12 -29.54 -17.42 2.93
N THR A 13 -30.69 -17.68 2.27
CA THR A 13 -31.19 -19.02 2.02
C THR A 13 -31.45 -19.21 0.55
N GLY A 14 -31.30 -20.44 0.07
CA GLY A 14 -31.59 -20.79 -1.32
C GLY A 14 -31.64 -22.29 -1.52
N GLU A 15 -32.41 -22.72 -2.50
CA GLU A 15 -32.45 -24.12 -2.92
C GLU A 15 -31.31 -24.38 -3.91
N LEU A 16 -30.49 -25.39 -3.61
CA LEU A 16 -29.40 -25.86 -4.44
C LEU A 16 -29.57 -27.37 -4.69
N ILE A 17 -29.16 -27.83 -5.86
CA ILE A 17 -29.07 -29.28 -6.14
C ILE A 17 -27.76 -29.82 -5.54
N ASN A 18 -27.67 -31.12 -5.34
CA ASN A 18 -26.44 -31.77 -4.87
C ASN A 18 -25.34 -31.57 -5.90
N ASP A 19 -24.32 -30.77 -5.53
CA ASP A 19 -23.16 -30.48 -6.37
C ASP A 19 -22.10 -29.73 -5.55
N THR A 20 -20.94 -29.53 -6.15
CA THR A 20 -19.89 -28.62 -5.62
C THR A 20 -19.99 -27.27 -6.31
N TYR A 21 -20.14 -26.21 -5.52
CA TYR A 21 -20.29 -24.85 -6.00
C TYR A 21 -19.04 -24.02 -5.67
N ALA A 22 -18.48 -23.35 -6.68
CA ALA A 22 -17.56 -22.24 -6.42
C ALA A 22 -18.33 -21.04 -5.86
N VAL A 23 -17.80 -20.43 -4.82
CA VAL A 23 -18.41 -19.27 -4.16
C VAL A 23 -17.71 -17.99 -4.59
N THR A 24 -18.51 -17.00 -4.95
CA THR A 24 -18.06 -15.62 -5.17
C THR A 24 -18.93 -14.68 -4.35
N ALA A 25 -18.34 -13.62 -3.83
CA ALA A 25 -19.05 -12.58 -3.11
C ALA A 25 -18.89 -11.23 -3.83
N THR A 26 -19.84 -10.33 -3.58
CA THR A 26 -19.74 -8.91 -3.95
C THR A 26 -20.26 -8.11 -2.77
N VAL A 27 -19.35 -7.62 -1.94
CA VAL A 27 -19.66 -6.87 -0.71
C VAL A 27 -18.81 -5.61 -0.70
N THR A 28 -19.44 -4.44 -0.60
CA THR A 28 -18.73 -3.15 -0.53
C THR A 28 -17.97 -3.04 0.76
N GLY A 29 -16.70 -2.61 0.70
CA GLY A 29 -15.81 -2.47 1.86
C GLY A 29 -15.16 -3.78 2.32
N TYR A 30 -15.20 -4.83 1.47
CA TYR A 30 -14.58 -6.11 1.75
C TYR A 30 -13.72 -6.58 0.57
N ASP A 31 -12.73 -7.40 0.85
CA ASP A 31 -11.95 -8.10 -0.16
C ASP A 31 -12.75 -9.30 -0.69
N ASN A 32 -13.41 -9.10 -1.81
CA ASN A 32 -14.29 -10.11 -2.42
C ASN A 32 -13.54 -11.37 -2.90
N THR A 33 -12.21 -11.35 -2.91
CA THR A 33 -11.35 -12.51 -3.20
C THR A 33 -10.98 -13.32 -1.97
N SER A 34 -11.22 -12.79 -0.76
CA SER A 34 -10.87 -13.41 0.53
C SER A 34 -11.93 -14.37 1.07
N ILE A 35 -12.97 -14.68 0.29
CA ILE A 35 -14.08 -15.51 0.76
C ILE A 35 -13.62 -16.94 1.11
N ASP A 36 -13.97 -17.40 2.29
CA ASP A 36 -13.63 -18.74 2.80
C ASP A 36 -14.83 -19.41 3.47
N PRO A 37 -15.16 -20.65 3.12
CA PRO A 37 -14.60 -21.43 2.03
C PRO A 37 -15.00 -20.92 0.63
N SER A 38 -14.06 -21.00 -0.32
CA SER A 38 -14.29 -20.62 -1.73
C SER A 38 -15.09 -21.65 -2.53
N THR A 39 -15.42 -22.80 -1.92
CA THR A 39 -16.26 -23.86 -2.50
C THR A 39 -17.17 -24.45 -1.45
N LEU A 40 -18.40 -24.79 -1.85
CA LEU A 40 -19.38 -25.50 -1.02
C LEU A 40 -19.74 -26.84 -1.64
N ASN A 41 -19.71 -27.91 -0.85
CA ASN A 41 -20.21 -29.22 -1.26
C ASN A 41 -21.60 -29.41 -0.71
N VAL A 42 -22.62 -29.28 -1.58
CA VAL A 42 -24.04 -29.42 -1.23
C VAL A 42 -24.46 -30.86 -1.40
N VAL A 43 -25.01 -31.44 -0.34
CA VAL A 43 -25.53 -32.80 -0.30
C VAL A 43 -27.04 -32.82 0.00
N ALA A 44 -27.69 -33.94 -0.20
CA ALA A 44 -29.12 -34.06 0.06
C ALA A 44 -29.48 -33.73 1.51
N GLY A 45 -30.59 -33.02 1.72
CA GLY A 45 -31.08 -32.59 3.02
C GLY A 45 -30.76 -31.10 3.31
N THR A 46 -30.86 -30.73 4.59
CA THR A 46 -30.58 -29.36 5.03
C THR A 46 -29.08 -29.18 5.22
N ASN A 47 -28.49 -28.19 4.56
CA ASN A 47 -27.08 -27.82 4.69
C ASN A 47 -26.97 -26.42 5.31
N SER A 48 -25.99 -26.22 6.19
CA SER A 48 -25.68 -24.94 6.76
C SER A 48 -24.17 -24.68 6.56
N TYR A 49 -23.83 -23.50 6.04
CA TYR A 49 -22.46 -23.09 5.77
C TYR A 49 -22.21 -21.73 6.39
N THR A 50 -21.04 -21.57 7.01
CA THR A 50 -20.54 -20.26 7.43
C THR A 50 -19.46 -19.83 6.44
N LEU A 51 -19.61 -18.64 5.88
CA LEU A 51 -18.64 -18.02 5.00
C LEU A 51 -18.04 -16.81 5.70
N THR A 52 -16.76 -16.63 5.57
CA THR A 52 -16.05 -15.45 6.07
C THR A 52 -15.49 -14.64 4.91
N ILE A 53 -15.37 -13.34 5.11
CA ILE A 53 -14.80 -12.39 4.14
C ILE A 53 -14.08 -11.28 4.89
N SER A 54 -12.89 -10.91 4.42
CA SER A 54 -12.05 -9.91 5.07
C SER A 54 -12.52 -8.49 4.75
N ALA A 55 -12.66 -7.66 5.78
CA ALA A 55 -12.93 -6.24 5.61
C ALA A 55 -11.70 -5.52 5.04
N THR A 56 -11.93 -4.46 4.25
CA THR A 56 -10.89 -3.58 3.72
C THR A 56 -11.16 -2.13 4.07
N GLY A 57 -10.07 -1.38 4.17
CA GLY A 57 -10.08 0.03 4.51
C GLY A 57 -9.12 0.83 3.63
N THR A 58 -8.69 1.97 4.17
CA THR A 58 -7.84 2.94 3.50
C THR A 58 -6.60 3.21 4.34
N LEU A 59 -5.42 3.12 3.73
CA LEU A 59 -4.14 3.56 4.31
C LEU A 59 -3.67 4.80 3.57
N THR A 60 -3.54 5.91 4.28
CA THR A 60 -2.95 7.16 3.79
C THR A 60 -1.50 7.26 4.23
N LEU A 61 -0.60 7.50 3.29
CA LEU A 61 0.77 7.90 3.55
C LEU A 61 0.83 9.42 3.37
N HIS A 62 0.94 10.15 4.47
CA HIS A 62 1.02 11.61 4.47
C HIS A 62 2.49 12.02 4.42
N VAL A 63 2.92 12.57 3.28
CA VAL A 63 4.33 12.85 2.97
C VAL A 63 4.62 14.32 3.16
N THR A 64 5.50 14.64 4.09
CA THR A 64 5.93 16.00 4.38
C THR A 64 7.45 16.10 4.49
N ASP A 65 7.98 17.32 4.45
CA ASP A 65 9.40 17.58 4.53
C ASP A 65 10.02 17.28 5.91
N ASP A 66 9.20 17.23 6.94
CA ASP A 66 9.62 17.00 8.35
C ASP A 66 8.94 15.78 9.01
N GLY A 67 8.10 15.04 8.28
CA GLY A 67 7.39 13.86 8.80
C GLY A 67 6.32 14.15 9.84
N THR A 68 5.77 15.37 9.85
CA THR A 68 4.70 15.76 10.79
C THR A 68 3.42 16.17 10.04
N THR A 69 2.30 16.14 10.73
CA THR A 69 0.99 16.56 10.18
C THR A 69 0.93 18.04 9.76
N THR A 70 1.92 18.84 10.13
CA THR A 70 1.99 20.29 9.87
C THR A 70 3.17 20.68 8.99
N GLY A 71 3.97 19.71 8.56
CA GLY A 71 5.08 19.91 7.62
C GLY A 71 4.59 20.36 6.25
N ASN A 72 5.52 20.84 5.42
CA ASN A 72 5.17 21.20 4.06
C ASN A 72 4.90 19.92 3.24
N PRO A 73 3.75 19.82 2.55
CA PRO A 73 3.38 18.62 1.82
C PRO A 73 4.30 18.37 0.62
N ILE A 74 4.70 17.14 0.42
CA ILE A 74 5.47 16.70 -0.75
C ILE A 74 4.53 16.12 -1.79
N VAL A 75 4.43 16.80 -2.93
CA VAL A 75 3.56 16.41 -4.06
C VAL A 75 4.35 15.56 -5.05
N GLY A 76 3.75 14.47 -5.51
CA GLY A 76 4.36 13.62 -6.54
C GLY A 76 5.24 12.49 -6.00
N ALA A 77 5.32 12.30 -4.69
CA ALA A 77 5.96 11.13 -4.10
C ALA A 77 5.17 9.86 -4.49
N THR A 78 5.87 8.82 -4.97
CA THR A 78 5.23 7.60 -5.48
C THR A 78 5.52 6.40 -4.61
N PHE A 79 4.50 5.55 -4.46
CA PHE A 79 4.55 4.36 -3.60
C PHE A 79 3.91 3.14 -4.27
N TYR A 80 4.43 1.96 -3.94
CA TYR A 80 3.82 0.66 -4.22
C TYR A 80 3.53 -0.08 -2.93
N ARG A 81 2.51 -0.95 -2.96
CA ARG A 81 2.41 -2.03 -1.98
C ARG A 81 3.40 -3.13 -2.36
N THR A 82 4.00 -3.75 -1.34
CA THR A 82 4.94 -4.84 -1.54
C THR A 82 4.60 -6.02 -0.62
N ASP A 83 5.18 -7.18 -0.91
CA ASP A 83 5.31 -8.24 0.09
C ASP A 83 6.46 -7.91 1.06
N SER A 84 6.70 -8.77 2.05
CA SER A 84 7.80 -8.61 3.03
C SER A 84 9.19 -8.71 2.39
N ALA A 85 9.33 -9.29 1.20
CA ALA A 85 10.57 -9.39 0.46
C ALA A 85 10.79 -8.19 -0.48
N GLY A 86 9.80 -7.28 -0.61
CA GLY A 86 9.86 -6.09 -1.44
C GLY A 86 9.37 -6.29 -2.88
N THR A 87 8.72 -7.43 -3.17
CA THR A 87 8.06 -7.63 -4.47
C THR A 87 6.85 -6.72 -4.59
N GLU A 88 6.84 -5.84 -5.56
CA GLU A 88 5.78 -4.86 -5.78
C GLU A 88 4.52 -5.52 -6.36
N TYR A 89 3.35 -5.09 -5.89
CA TYR A 89 2.05 -5.50 -6.42
C TYR A 89 1.01 -4.38 -6.35
N GLY A 90 -0.03 -4.52 -7.16
CA GLY A 90 -1.11 -3.53 -7.22
C GLY A 90 -0.74 -2.32 -8.08
N THR A 91 -1.39 -1.21 -7.81
CA THR A 91 -1.22 0.04 -8.56
C THR A 91 -0.33 1.00 -7.80
N VAL A 92 0.57 1.70 -8.52
CA VAL A 92 1.31 2.82 -7.96
C VAL A 92 0.34 3.91 -7.54
N ILE A 93 0.60 4.51 -6.38
CA ILE A 93 -0.10 5.70 -5.91
C ILE A 93 0.88 6.87 -5.83
N THR A 94 0.34 8.07 -5.90
CA THR A 94 1.13 9.31 -5.90
C THR A 94 0.53 10.28 -4.91
N SER A 95 1.36 10.96 -4.12
CA SER A 95 0.90 11.98 -3.19
C SER A 95 0.33 13.20 -3.91
N ASP A 96 -0.80 13.67 -3.43
CA ASP A 96 -1.56 14.81 -3.95
C ASP A 96 -1.04 16.16 -3.43
N SER A 97 -1.82 17.23 -3.64
CA SER A 97 -1.50 18.59 -3.18
C SER A 97 -1.44 18.75 -1.65
N ASN A 98 -1.97 17.80 -0.90
CA ASN A 98 -1.91 17.77 0.55
C ASN A 98 -0.76 16.88 1.06
N GLY A 99 -0.02 16.24 0.17
CA GLY A 99 0.99 15.24 0.49
C GLY A 99 0.42 13.83 0.70
N ASP A 100 -0.85 13.58 0.41
CA ASP A 100 -1.53 12.32 0.70
C ASP A 100 -1.44 11.33 -0.46
N ALA A 101 -0.79 10.20 -0.24
CA ALA A 101 -0.80 9.05 -1.11
C ALA A 101 -1.69 7.94 -0.51
N VAL A 102 -2.76 7.52 -1.22
CA VAL A 102 -3.84 6.73 -0.63
C VAL A 102 -3.93 5.34 -1.25
N PHE A 103 -3.70 4.31 -0.43
CA PHE A 103 -4.01 2.92 -0.77
C PHE A 103 -5.43 2.58 -0.34
N ASN A 104 -6.28 2.24 -1.32
CA ASN A 104 -7.62 1.71 -1.08
C ASN A 104 -7.62 0.18 -1.01
N ASN A 105 -8.69 -0.38 -0.45
CA ASN A 105 -8.88 -1.83 -0.33
C ASN A 105 -7.72 -2.54 0.39
N VAL A 106 -7.22 -1.92 1.46
CA VAL A 106 -6.20 -2.48 2.33
C VAL A 106 -6.88 -3.34 3.40
N PRO A 107 -6.49 -4.60 3.59
CA PRO A 107 -7.08 -5.42 4.65
C PRO A 107 -6.80 -4.81 6.03
N PHE A 108 -7.77 -4.86 6.92
CA PHE A 108 -7.62 -4.48 8.32
C PHE A 108 -8.33 -5.46 9.24
N ASP A 109 -7.87 -5.56 10.47
CA ASP A 109 -8.51 -6.33 11.54
C ASP A 109 -8.18 -5.68 12.89
N SER A 110 -9.21 -5.42 13.70
CA SER A 110 -9.04 -4.77 15.01
C SER A 110 -8.42 -5.69 16.07
N THR A 111 -8.37 -6.99 15.83
CA THR A 111 -7.87 -8.01 16.77
C THR A 111 -6.57 -8.64 16.28
N ASN A 112 -6.51 -8.99 14.98
CA ASN A 112 -5.37 -9.61 14.34
C ASN A 112 -4.87 -8.73 13.20
N ALA A 113 -4.37 -7.55 13.54
CA ALA A 113 -3.99 -6.51 12.58
C ALA A 113 -3.00 -7.02 11.53
N PRO A 114 -3.36 -7.01 10.24
CA PRO A 114 -2.44 -7.40 9.18
C PRO A 114 -1.30 -6.40 9.06
N THR A 115 -0.10 -6.91 8.76
CA THR A 115 1.05 -6.07 8.40
C THR A 115 0.97 -5.71 6.92
N ILE A 116 0.98 -4.43 6.65
CA ILE A 116 0.97 -3.87 5.29
C ILE A 116 2.36 -3.36 4.99
N TYR A 117 2.96 -3.89 3.93
CA TYR A 117 4.27 -3.47 3.44
C TYR A 117 4.10 -2.52 2.26
N TYR A 118 4.95 -1.50 2.23
CA TYR A 118 4.99 -0.51 1.15
C TYR A 118 6.43 -0.02 0.93
N LYS A 119 6.65 0.59 -0.23
CA LYS A 119 7.94 1.14 -0.62
C LYS A 119 7.74 2.43 -1.39
N GLN A 120 8.48 3.45 -1.03
CA GLN A 120 8.59 4.67 -1.81
C GLN A 120 9.56 4.46 -2.97
N THR A 121 9.21 4.93 -4.16
CA THR A 121 10.02 4.75 -5.39
C THR A 121 10.46 6.07 -6.02
N ALA A 122 9.81 7.17 -5.66
CA ALA A 122 10.23 8.52 -6.05
C ALA A 122 9.75 9.56 -5.04
N SER A 123 10.39 10.71 -5.04
CA SER A 123 9.96 11.95 -4.42
C SER A 123 9.75 13.03 -5.50
N ASP A 124 9.62 14.29 -5.13
CA ASP A 124 9.41 15.43 -6.04
C ASP A 124 10.71 15.89 -6.76
N GLY A 125 11.83 15.22 -6.56
CA GLY A 125 13.13 15.55 -7.12
C GLY A 125 13.97 16.51 -6.29
N ASN A 126 13.41 17.15 -5.26
CA ASN A 126 14.11 18.08 -4.35
C ASN A 126 14.32 17.51 -2.95
N HIS A 127 13.57 16.46 -2.62
CA HIS A 127 13.58 15.82 -1.31
C HIS A 127 14.14 14.40 -1.39
N GLU A 128 14.87 14.01 -0.35
CA GLU A 128 15.36 12.64 -0.17
C GLU A 128 14.20 11.76 0.32
N PHE A 129 14.33 10.44 0.18
CA PHE A 129 13.34 9.49 0.68
C PHE A 129 13.95 8.13 1.01
N ILE A 130 13.24 7.35 1.81
CA ILE A 130 13.64 5.99 2.18
C ILE A 130 13.11 5.01 1.12
N SER A 131 14.01 4.44 0.31
CA SER A 131 13.67 3.50 -0.76
C SER A 131 13.60 2.03 -0.32
N THR A 132 13.80 1.73 0.97
CA THR A 132 13.64 0.38 1.52
C THR A 132 12.18 0.07 1.82
N VAL A 133 11.84 -1.23 1.90
CA VAL A 133 10.52 -1.68 2.31
C VAL A 133 10.22 -1.19 3.72
N GLN A 134 9.08 -0.54 3.88
CA GLN A 134 8.51 -0.10 5.14
C GLN A 134 7.27 -0.92 5.46
N SER A 135 6.81 -0.88 6.70
CA SER A 135 5.59 -1.59 7.09
C SER A 135 4.82 -0.87 8.18
N THR A 136 3.52 -1.10 8.20
CA THR A 136 2.61 -0.68 9.26
C THR A 136 1.56 -1.76 9.53
N THR A 137 0.81 -1.63 10.61
CA THR A 137 -0.32 -2.51 10.92
C THR A 137 -1.64 -1.78 10.79
N MET A 138 -2.66 -2.46 10.27
CA MET A 138 -4.00 -1.90 10.06
C MET A 138 -4.99 -2.45 11.09
N THR A 139 -5.22 -1.72 12.18
CA THR A 139 -6.20 -2.06 13.23
C THR A 139 -7.57 -1.44 13.01
N ALA A 140 -7.70 -0.48 12.12
CA ALA A 140 -8.92 0.25 11.82
C ALA A 140 -9.13 0.38 10.31
N SER A 141 -10.36 0.69 9.90
CA SER A 141 -10.72 0.88 8.48
C SER A 141 -10.07 2.10 7.83
N THR A 142 -9.49 3.00 8.61
CA THR A 142 -8.68 4.13 8.14
C THR A 142 -7.44 4.26 9.00
N SER A 143 -6.29 4.47 8.38
CA SER A 143 -5.03 4.75 9.06
C SER A 143 -4.23 5.77 8.26
N THR A 144 -3.54 6.67 8.95
CA THR A 144 -2.59 7.61 8.34
C THR A 144 -1.22 7.38 8.96
N ILE A 145 -0.20 7.35 8.12
CA ILE A 145 1.21 7.22 8.51
C ILE A 145 1.93 8.45 7.99
N GLU A 146 2.66 9.12 8.87
CA GLU A 146 3.53 10.24 8.52
C GLU A 146 4.82 9.73 7.88
N ILE A 147 5.15 10.29 6.72
CA ILE A 147 6.35 9.96 5.94
C ILE A 147 7.21 11.21 5.82
N GLU A 148 8.44 11.14 6.28
CA GLU A 148 9.40 12.20 6.15
C GLU A 148 10.19 12.09 4.84
N ASN A 149 10.14 13.13 4.03
CA ASN A 149 11.00 13.33 2.87
C ASN A 149 11.80 14.64 3.05
N PRO A 150 12.94 14.61 3.75
CA PRO A 150 13.67 15.82 4.07
C PRO A 150 14.27 16.47 2.83
N VAL A 151 14.48 17.78 2.89
CA VAL A 151 15.17 18.51 1.82
C VAL A 151 16.56 17.92 1.61
N GLY A 152 16.89 17.63 0.36
CA GLY A 152 18.20 17.10 -0.01
C GLY A 152 19.34 18.00 0.47
N ALA A 153 20.36 17.43 1.09
CA ALA A 153 21.48 18.20 1.61
C ALA A 153 22.37 18.73 0.48
N THR A 154 22.61 20.05 0.48
CA THR A 154 23.60 20.64 -0.43
C THR A 154 25.00 20.11 -0.10
N ARG A 155 25.70 19.61 -1.10
CA ARG A 155 27.08 19.16 -1.00
C ARG A 155 27.98 20.04 -1.90
N THR A 156 29.06 20.55 -1.36
CA THR A 156 30.08 21.28 -2.15
C THR A 156 31.19 20.32 -2.51
N ILE A 157 31.46 20.19 -3.81
CA ILE A 157 32.58 19.41 -4.33
C ILE A 157 33.60 20.39 -4.89
N THR A 158 34.82 20.34 -4.35
CA THR A 158 35.94 21.15 -4.86
C THR A 158 36.88 20.23 -5.62
N LEU A 159 37.09 20.54 -6.89
CA LEU A 159 38.08 19.85 -7.73
C LEU A 159 39.36 20.70 -7.82
N THR A 160 40.46 20.09 -7.43
CA THR A 160 41.77 20.77 -7.43
C THR A 160 42.82 19.96 -8.19
N ASP A 161 43.79 20.63 -8.77
CA ASP A 161 44.97 20.01 -9.41
C ASP A 161 46.08 19.79 -8.38
N THR A 162 46.38 18.54 -8.07
CA THR A 162 47.42 18.17 -7.10
C THR A 162 48.85 18.49 -7.57
N ASN A 163 49.08 18.64 -8.89
CA ASN A 163 50.38 18.93 -9.45
C ASN A 163 50.71 20.44 -9.41
N TYR A 164 49.70 21.29 -9.21
CA TYR A 164 49.83 22.74 -9.16
C TYR A 164 49.34 23.30 -7.81
N SER A 165 49.89 22.77 -6.71
CA SER A 165 49.62 23.28 -5.35
C SER A 165 48.12 23.34 -4.99
N ASN A 166 47.35 22.40 -5.45
CA ASN A 166 45.89 22.32 -5.25
C ASN A 166 45.12 23.55 -5.79
N LEU A 167 45.56 24.08 -6.94
CA LEU A 167 44.81 25.16 -7.60
C LEU A 167 43.41 24.65 -8.00
N PRO A 168 42.35 25.45 -7.79
CA PRO A 168 41.01 25.09 -8.21
C PRO A 168 40.94 24.93 -9.74
N ILE A 169 40.33 23.85 -10.19
CA ILE A 169 40.01 23.63 -11.61
C ILE A 169 38.79 24.47 -11.96
N SER A 170 38.97 25.41 -12.90
CA SER A 170 37.96 26.44 -13.20
C SER A 170 36.76 25.92 -14.01
N SER A 171 36.88 24.77 -14.66
CA SER A 171 35.78 24.16 -15.42
C SER A 171 35.97 22.65 -15.56
N GLY A 172 34.88 21.92 -15.50
CA GLY A 172 34.85 20.45 -15.61
C GLY A 172 33.47 19.91 -15.28
N THR A 173 33.26 18.63 -15.55
CA THR A 173 32.05 17.91 -15.17
C THR A 173 32.44 16.79 -14.23
N ILE A 174 31.72 16.68 -13.12
CA ILE A 174 31.80 15.53 -12.20
C ILE A 174 30.46 14.79 -12.32
N THR A 175 30.52 13.51 -12.66
CA THR A 175 29.35 12.64 -12.67
C THR A 175 29.40 11.78 -11.42
N LEU A 176 28.33 11.83 -10.63
CA LEU A 176 28.10 10.95 -9.49
C LEU A 176 27.05 9.92 -9.91
N THR A 177 27.34 8.65 -9.71
CA THR A 177 26.43 7.54 -10.01
C THR A 177 26.20 6.76 -8.73
N ASN A 178 24.94 6.45 -8.42
CA ASN A 178 24.53 5.65 -7.27
C ASN A 178 24.21 4.22 -7.71
#